data_748f701b121431dc8f55e3c3b3b37c8a
#
_entry.id   748f701b121431dc8f55e3c3b3b37c8a
#
_cell.length_a   1.000
_cell.length_b   1.000
_cell.length_c   1.000
_cell.angle_alpha   90.00
_cell.angle_beta   90.00
_cell.angle_gamma   90.00
#
_symmetry.space_group_name_H-M   'P 1'
#
loop_
_entity.id
_entity.type
_entity.pdbx_description
1 polymer ?
#
loop_
_entity_poly.entity_id
_entity_poly.type
_entity_poly.pdbx_seq_one_letter_code
_entity_poly.pdbx_strand_id
1 'polypeptide(L)'
;MTGESEPVEKEVGSTLLASSAVSAGRGLARVTQVGSNTYASKITLEAKKFSMVTSELRNAINKVIKWISWALLPFVLIAANGQMQAHGGWAQSIANGTWLEATVASIASVIAFVPQGLVLLTSITFAVAAMGLANKKVLIQELPAVEGLARVDVVCFDKTGTLTEGDIEFEAIELVGSDSLGHEAVLAYFGDDPDANATARCLQGNFKGHETLAHTAAIPFTSATKLSSFTFNGKDTWTLGAPEFVLDKKQSKVLDRAAEVAATGRRTLVLAHNGDAIALVTFRERIRSDAAATVAYFREQGVSI
;
A
#
# COMPACT_ATOMS: atom_id res chain seq x y z
N MET A 1 -10.02 -0.66 -12.09
CA MET A 1 -8.91 -0.06 -11.31
C MET A 1 -7.79 -1.05 -11.39
N THR A 2 -6.77 -0.70 -12.14
CA THR A 2 -5.59 -1.56 -12.41
C THR A 2 -4.47 -1.32 -11.39
N GLY A 3 -4.60 -0.29 -10.52
CA GLY A 3 -3.52 0.18 -9.65
C GLY A 3 -2.50 1.06 -10.37
N GLU A 4 -2.60 1.16 -11.69
CA GLU A 4 -1.72 1.99 -12.51
C GLU A 4 -2.20 3.45 -12.53
N SER A 5 -1.24 4.36 -12.63
CA SER A 5 -1.51 5.79 -12.74
C SER A 5 -1.94 6.22 -14.14
N GLU A 6 -2.10 5.29 -15.07
CA GLU A 6 -2.51 5.62 -16.43
C GLU A 6 -3.98 6.03 -16.48
N PRO A 7 -4.27 7.25 -16.95
CA PRO A 7 -5.64 7.71 -17.14
C PRO A 7 -6.34 6.91 -18.22
N VAL A 8 -7.59 6.53 -17.94
CA VAL A 8 -8.44 5.82 -18.89
C VAL A 8 -9.46 6.78 -19.46
N GLU A 9 -9.43 6.99 -20.77
CA GLU A 9 -10.41 7.83 -21.44
C GLU A 9 -11.83 7.29 -21.29
N LYS A 10 -12.77 8.21 -21.06
CA LYS A 10 -14.18 7.91 -20.86
C LYS A 10 -15.03 8.68 -21.88
N GLU A 11 -15.76 7.95 -22.68
CA GLU A 11 -16.71 8.49 -23.65
C GLU A 11 -18.14 8.49 -23.10
N VAL A 12 -19.08 9.08 -23.86
CA VAL A 12 -20.50 9.04 -23.53
C VAL A 12 -21.00 7.60 -23.48
N GLY A 13 -21.59 7.20 -22.36
CA GLY A 13 -22.01 5.80 -22.10
C GLY A 13 -20.98 4.93 -21.37
N SER A 14 -19.75 5.41 -21.17
CA SER A 14 -18.74 4.69 -20.39
C SER A 14 -19.12 4.61 -18.91
N THR A 15 -18.76 3.47 -18.28
CA THR A 15 -18.95 3.29 -16.84
C THR A 15 -17.84 3.97 -16.05
N LEU A 16 -18.22 4.78 -15.07
CA LEU A 16 -17.33 5.35 -14.07
C LEU A 16 -17.38 4.50 -12.79
N LEU A 17 -16.23 4.17 -12.25
CA LEU A 17 -16.13 3.37 -11.02
C LEU A 17 -16.07 4.26 -9.78
N ALA A 18 -16.77 3.89 -8.73
CA ALA A 18 -16.67 4.57 -7.44
C ALA A 18 -15.21 4.54 -6.94
N SER A 19 -14.78 5.62 -6.31
CA SER A 19 -13.39 5.85 -5.83
C SER A 19 -12.35 6.02 -6.95
N SER A 20 -12.77 6.23 -8.21
CA SER A 20 -11.88 6.76 -9.24
C SER A 20 -11.91 8.28 -9.23
N ALA A 21 -10.78 8.91 -9.52
CA ALA A 21 -10.66 10.36 -9.63
C ALA A 21 -10.67 10.78 -11.10
N VAL A 22 -11.23 11.94 -11.39
CA VAL A 22 -11.11 12.59 -12.70
C VAL A 22 -9.75 13.27 -12.75
N SER A 23 -8.86 12.80 -13.64
CA SER A 23 -7.51 13.35 -13.80
C SER A 23 -7.48 14.58 -14.72
N ALA A 24 -8.41 14.65 -15.67
CA ALA A 24 -8.55 15.77 -16.60
C ALA A 24 -9.97 15.81 -17.18
N GLY A 25 -10.42 17.01 -17.57
CA GLY A 25 -11.73 17.24 -18.15
C GLY A 25 -12.87 17.24 -17.13
N ARG A 26 -14.10 17.28 -17.64
CA ARG A 26 -15.35 17.30 -16.84
C ARG A 26 -16.46 16.55 -17.55
N GLY A 27 -17.40 16.02 -16.80
CA GLY A 27 -18.55 15.31 -17.35
C GLY A 27 -19.69 15.17 -16.33
N LEU A 28 -20.84 14.78 -16.84
CA LEU A 28 -22.00 14.42 -16.03
C LEU A 28 -22.18 12.91 -16.03
N ALA A 29 -22.41 12.33 -14.89
CA ALA A 29 -22.65 10.90 -14.74
C ALA A 29 -23.92 10.61 -13.94
N ARG A 30 -24.64 9.57 -14.32
CA ARG A 30 -25.78 9.06 -13.56
C ARG A 30 -25.33 7.95 -12.64
N VAL A 31 -25.59 8.10 -11.34
CA VAL A 31 -25.31 7.04 -10.35
C VAL A 31 -26.19 5.84 -10.61
N THR A 32 -25.59 4.67 -10.81
CA THR A 32 -26.29 3.40 -11.08
C THR A 32 -26.17 2.41 -9.91
N GLN A 33 -25.12 2.52 -9.11
CA GLN A 33 -24.90 1.65 -7.93
C GLN A 33 -24.40 2.48 -6.76
N VAL A 34 -24.84 2.12 -5.55
CA VAL A 34 -24.49 2.81 -4.29
C VAL A 34 -24.16 1.79 -3.19
N GLY A 35 -23.43 2.24 -2.16
CA GLY A 35 -23.12 1.45 -0.98
C GLY A 35 -22.30 0.20 -1.31
N SER A 36 -22.71 -0.94 -0.74
CA SER A 36 -22.01 -2.23 -0.91
C SER A 36 -21.99 -2.76 -2.34
N ASN A 37 -22.84 -2.26 -3.21
CA ASN A 37 -22.91 -2.70 -4.60
C ASN A 37 -21.86 -2.01 -5.51
N THR A 38 -21.20 -0.96 -5.01
CA THR A 38 -20.15 -0.27 -5.77
C THR A 38 -18.93 -1.16 -5.95
N TYR A 39 -18.18 -0.91 -7.03
CA TYR A 39 -16.95 -1.65 -7.33
C TYR A 39 -15.90 -1.54 -6.21
N ALA A 40 -15.71 -0.33 -5.67
CA ALA A 40 -14.80 -0.09 -4.56
C ALA A 40 -15.18 -0.87 -3.29
N SER A 41 -16.47 -0.91 -2.96
CA SER A 41 -16.95 -1.71 -1.83
C SER A 41 -16.73 -3.21 -2.02
N LYS A 42 -16.90 -3.72 -3.23
CA LYS A 42 -16.63 -5.14 -3.55
C LYS A 42 -15.15 -5.47 -3.35
N ILE A 43 -14.22 -4.62 -3.83
CA ILE A 43 -12.78 -4.79 -3.59
C ILE A 43 -12.48 -4.76 -2.09
N THR A 44 -13.07 -3.80 -1.35
CA THR A 44 -12.87 -3.70 0.10
C THR A 44 -13.38 -4.94 0.83
N LEU A 45 -14.52 -5.49 0.42
CA LEU A 45 -15.06 -6.72 0.98
C LEU A 45 -14.20 -7.94 0.65
N GLU A 46 -13.61 -7.98 -0.55
CA GLU A 46 -12.65 -9.03 -0.92
C GLU A 46 -11.35 -8.93 -0.11
N ALA A 47 -10.82 -7.72 0.06
CA ALA A 47 -9.63 -7.47 0.89
C ALA A 47 -9.87 -7.78 2.38
N LYS A 48 -11.12 -7.67 2.84
CA LYS A 48 -11.54 -8.04 4.20
C LYS A 48 -11.79 -9.54 4.39
N LYS A 49 -11.71 -10.35 3.32
CA LYS A 49 -11.79 -11.81 3.48
C LYS A 49 -10.62 -12.25 4.35
N PHE A 50 -11.00 -12.84 5.47
CA PHE A 50 -10.08 -13.29 6.49
C PHE A 50 -9.16 -14.39 5.93
N SER A 51 -7.87 -14.18 5.95
CA SER A 51 -6.85 -15.19 5.64
C SER A 51 -6.18 -15.59 6.94
N MET A 52 -6.32 -16.84 7.35
CA MET A 52 -5.65 -17.32 8.55
C MET A 52 -4.14 -17.33 8.37
N VAL A 53 -3.44 -16.63 9.26
CA VAL A 53 -1.98 -16.68 9.31
C VAL A 53 -1.56 -18.05 9.87
N THR A 54 -0.77 -18.79 9.10
CA THR A 54 -0.21 -20.05 9.56
C THR A 54 0.95 -19.79 10.52
N SER A 55 0.80 -20.20 11.80
CA SER A 55 1.86 -20.15 12.80
C SER A 55 2.65 -21.44 12.78
N GLU A 56 3.95 -21.36 12.52
CA GLU A 56 4.83 -22.52 12.58
C GLU A 56 4.97 -23.06 14.01
N LEU A 57 5.04 -22.15 14.98
CA LEU A 57 5.10 -22.50 16.41
C LEU A 57 3.86 -23.27 16.83
N ARG A 58 2.66 -22.78 16.46
CA ARG A 58 1.41 -23.49 16.73
C ARG A 58 1.35 -24.85 16.07
N ASN A 59 1.83 -24.95 14.83
CA ASN A 59 1.90 -26.22 14.12
C ASN A 59 2.90 -27.19 14.77
N ALA A 60 4.05 -26.69 15.22
CA ALA A 60 5.03 -27.50 15.97
C ALA A 60 4.44 -28.00 17.29
N ILE A 61 3.78 -27.14 18.06
CA ILE A 61 3.10 -27.51 19.31
C ILE A 61 2.02 -28.58 19.04
N ASN A 62 1.19 -28.37 18.04
CA ASN A 62 0.16 -29.34 17.66
C ASN A 62 0.75 -30.68 17.25
N LYS A 63 1.89 -30.67 16.57
CA LYS A 63 2.63 -31.88 16.20
C LYS A 63 3.15 -32.62 17.44
N VAL A 64 3.73 -31.90 18.40
CA VAL A 64 4.19 -32.46 19.68
C VAL A 64 3.01 -33.05 20.45
N ILE A 65 1.91 -32.32 20.60
CA ILE A 65 0.70 -32.80 21.28
C ILE A 65 0.17 -34.06 20.60
N LYS A 66 0.13 -34.08 19.27
CA LYS A 66 -0.31 -35.25 18.51
C LYS A 66 0.58 -36.50 18.79
N TRP A 67 1.89 -36.32 18.82
CA TRP A 67 2.81 -37.40 19.17
C TRP A 67 2.62 -37.91 20.60
N ILE A 68 2.47 -36.99 21.56
CA ILE A 68 2.18 -37.33 22.96
C ILE A 68 0.83 -38.07 23.05
N SER A 69 -0.20 -37.62 22.34
CA SER A 69 -1.52 -38.27 22.33
C SER A 69 -1.43 -39.73 21.83
N TRP A 70 -0.62 -40.00 20.79
CA TRP A 70 -0.37 -41.36 20.32
C TRP A 70 0.41 -42.18 21.31
N ALA A 71 1.42 -41.62 22.00
CA ALA A 71 2.20 -42.29 23.02
C ALA A 71 1.38 -42.58 24.29
N LEU A 72 0.34 -41.76 24.57
CA LEU A 72 -0.55 -41.97 25.71
C LEU A 72 -1.37 -43.26 25.59
N LEU A 73 -1.74 -43.72 24.41
CA LEU A 73 -2.53 -44.94 24.22
C LEU A 73 -1.89 -46.18 24.87
N PRO A 74 -0.62 -46.56 24.52
CA PRO A 74 0.05 -47.65 25.17
C PRO A 74 0.37 -47.36 26.64
N PHE A 75 0.66 -46.06 26.98
CA PHE A 75 0.97 -45.68 28.34
C PHE A 75 -0.21 -45.87 29.28
N VAL A 76 -1.46 -45.51 28.83
CA VAL A 76 -2.69 -45.75 29.62
C VAL A 76 -2.84 -47.23 29.96
N LEU A 77 -2.61 -48.14 29.00
CA LEU A 77 -2.70 -49.57 29.20
C LEU A 77 -1.65 -50.08 30.21
N ILE A 78 -0.40 -49.60 30.08
CA ILE A 78 0.69 -49.95 31.00
C ILE A 78 0.39 -49.41 32.41
N ALA A 79 -0.02 -48.17 32.54
CA ALA A 79 -0.38 -47.55 33.83
C ALA A 79 -1.52 -48.26 34.51
N ALA A 80 -2.61 -48.54 33.77
CA ALA A 80 -3.75 -49.28 34.30
C ALA A 80 -3.34 -50.67 34.76
N ASN A 81 -2.57 -51.40 33.97
CA ASN A 81 -2.10 -52.72 34.39
C ASN A 81 -1.17 -52.64 35.60
N GLY A 82 -0.24 -51.67 35.62
CA GLY A 82 0.66 -51.48 36.77
C GLY A 82 -0.09 -51.17 38.07
N GLN A 83 -1.07 -50.29 37.99
CA GLN A 83 -1.92 -49.95 39.17
C GLN A 83 -2.74 -51.16 39.63
N MET A 84 -3.35 -51.92 38.73
CA MET A 84 -4.07 -53.15 39.07
C MET A 84 -3.16 -54.20 39.72
N GLN A 85 -1.93 -54.37 39.23
CA GLN A 85 -0.98 -55.29 39.84
C GLN A 85 -0.51 -54.81 41.22
N ALA A 86 -0.32 -53.53 41.43
CA ALA A 86 0.01 -52.96 42.75
C ALA A 86 -1.06 -53.23 43.83
N HIS A 87 -2.31 -53.43 43.41
CA HIS A 87 -3.45 -53.73 44.31
C HIS A 87 -3.75 -55.25 44.36
N GLY A 88 -2.83 -56.09 43.98
CA GLY A 88 -2.96 -57.57 44.08
C GLY A 88 -3.41 -58.28 42.80
N GLY A 89 -3.42 -57.55 41.67
CA GLY A 89 -3.84 -58.07 40.37
C GLY A 89 -5.30 -57.79 40.02
N TRP A 90 -5.63 -57.99 38.76
CA TRP A 90 -6.97 -57.66 38.20
C TRP A 90 -8.12 -58.34 38.95
N ALA A 91 -8.02 -59.63 39.19
CA ALA A 91 -9.06 -60.40 39.85
C ALA A 91 -9.31 -59.95 41.31
N GLN A 92 -8.23 -59.71 42.06
CA GLN A 92 -8.29 -59.29 43.45
C GLN A 92 -8.75 -57.81 43.61
N SER A 93 -8.32 -56.93 42.74
CA SER A 93 -8.71 -55.52 42.70
C SER A 93 -10.21 -55.40 42.40
N ILE A 94 -10.77 -56.20 41.51
CA ILE A 94 -12.20 -56.22 41.22
C ILE A 94 -12.97 -56.79 42.39
N ALA A 95 -12.53 -57.88 42.96
CA ALA A 95 -13.21 -58.54 44.08
C ALA A 95 -13.24 -57.65 45.34
N ASN A 96 -12.18 -56.93 45.63
CA ASN A 96 -12.05 -56.06 46.80
C ASN A 96 -12.54 -54.62 46.57
N GLY A 97 -12.96 -54.27 45.37
CA GLY A 97 -13.44 -52.90 45.05
C GLY A 97 -12.30 -51.87 44.88
N THR A 98 -11.02 -52.26 44.98
CA THR A 98 -9.88 -51.35 44.86
C THR A 98 -9.55 -50.95 43.40
N TRP A 99 -10.28 -51.50 42.43
CA TRP A 99 -10.20 -51.13 41.03
C TRP A 99 -10.48 -49.64 40.78
N LEU A 100 -11.35 -49.02 41.64
CA LEU A 100 -11.70 -47.61 41.56
C LEU A 100 -10.45 -46.74 41.86
N GLU A 101 -9.72 -47.07 42.95
CA GLU A 101 -8.51 -46.34 43.34
C GLU A 101 -7.42 -46.49 42.27
N ALA A 102 -7.23 -47.71 41.76
CA ALA A 102 -6.29 -48.01 40.69
C ALA A 102 -6.63 -47.22 39.39
N THR A 103 -7.93 -47.07 39.09
CA THR A 103 -8.37 -46.28 37.93
C THR A 103 -8.10 -44.79 38.13
N VAL A 104 -8.42 -44.23 39.30
CA VAL A 104 -8.13 -42.83 39.62
C VAL A 104 -6.65 -42.53 39.54
N ALA A 105 -5.79 -43.40 40.10
CA ALA A 105 -4.33 -43.26 40.04
C ALA A 105 -3.79 -43.36 38.59
N SER A 106 -4.39 -44.21 37.76
CA SER A 106 -4.05 -44.31 36.32
C SER A 106 -4.39 -43.04 35.59
N ILE A 107 -5.59 -42.49 35.81
CA ILE A 107 -6.04 -41.22 35.20
C ILE A 107 -5.13 -40.05 35.63
N ALA A 108 -4.81 -39.97 36.94
CA ALA A 108 -3.90 -38.94 37.45
C ALA A 108 -2.52 -39.01 36.76
N SER A 109 -1.98 -40.21 36.56
CA SER A 109 -0.73 -40.43 35.86
C SER A 109 -0.81 -39.99 34.39
N VAL A 110 -1.89 -40.27 33.71
CA VAL A 110 -2.13 -39.83 32.31
C VAL A 110 -2.22 -38.32 32.18
N ILE A 111 -2.92 -37.66 33.09
CA ILE A 111 -3.07 -36.20 33.10
C ILE A 111 -1.70 -35.53 33.26
N ALA A 112 -0.80 -36.08 34.06
CA ALA A 112 0.53 -35.54 34.27
C ALA A 112 1.41 -35.55 32.98
N PHE A 113 1.11 -36.39 31.99
CA PHE A 113 1.80 -36.41 30.70
C PHE A 113 1.34 -35.35 29.70
N VAL A 114 0.19 -34.73 29.92
CA VAL A 114 -0.33 -33.70 29.03
C VAL A 114 0.39 -32.38 29.33
N PRO A 115 1.13 -31.80 28.37
CA PRO A 115 1.91 -30.57 28.59
C PRO A 115 1.02 -29.32 28.53
N GLN A 116 0.04 -29.21 29.46
CA GLN A 116 -0.91 -28.10 29.49
C GLN A 116 -0.23 -26.73 29.61
N GLY A 117 0.91 -26.68 30.31
CA GLY A 117 1.71 -25.45 30.48
C GLY A 117 2.27 -24.91 29.15
N LEU A 118 2.54 -25.76 28.19
CA LEU A 118 3.11 -25.34 26.89
C LEU A 118 2.10 -24.48 26.11
N VAL A 119 0.85 -24.93 26.02
CA VAL A 119 -0.22 -24.20 25.30
C VAL A 119 -0.60 -22.90 26.04
N LEU A 120 -0.68 -22.96 27.36
CA LEU A 120 -0.99 -21.79 28.17
C LEU A 120 0.11 -20.74 28.07
N LEU A 121 1.39 -21.12 28.19
CA LEU A 121 2.53 -20.21 28.14
C LEU A 121 2.62 -19.52 26.78
N THR A 122 2.45 -20.26 25.67
CA THR A 122 2.47 -19.66 24.32
C THR A 122 1.30 -18.69 24.11
N SER A 123 0.10 -19.01 24.60
CA SER A 123 -1.05 -18.13 24.50
C SER A 123 -0.85 -16.83 25.30
N ILE A 124 -0.29 -16.93 26.51
CA ILE A 124 0.06 -15.76 27.34
C ILE A 124 1.12 -14.90 26.66
N THR A 125 2.16 -15.53 26.12
CA THR A 125 3.24 -14.80 25.43
C THR A 125 2.71 -14.02 24.23
N PHE A 126 1.87 -14.62 23.40
CA PHE A 126 1.22 -13.93 22.29
C PHE A 126 0.29 -12.80 22.74
N ALA A 127 -0.47 -13.01 23.82
CA ALA A 127 -1.34 -11.98 24.38
C ALA A 127 -0.55 -10.76 24.89
N VAL A 128 0.55 -11.01 25.61
CA VAL A 128 1.46 -9.93 26.10
C VAL A 128 2.07 -9.17 24.94
N ALA A 129 2.54 -9.87 23.91
CA ALA A 129 3.10 -9.23 22.72
C ALA A 129 2.05 -8.43 21.95
N ALA A 130 0.83 -8.94 21.82
CA ALA A 130 -0.29 -8.23 21.20
C ALA A 130 -0.67 -6.97 21.98
N MET A 131 -0.67 -7.01 23.33
CA MET A 131 -0.86 -5.82 24.16
C MET A 131 0.24 -4.79 23.96
N GLY A 132 1.50 -5.23 23.86
CA GLY A 132 2.64 -4.34 23.56
C GLY A 132 2.48 -3.61 22.21
N LEU A 133 1.96 -4.29 21.19
CA LEU A 133 1.68 -3.72 19.89
C LEU A 133 0.45 -2.80 19.91
N ALA A 134 -0.59 -3.16 20.64
CA ALA A 134 -1.77 -2.31 20.84
C ALA A 134 -1.44 -0.97 21.48
N ASN A 135 -0.52 -0.94 22.46
CA ASN A 135 0.00 0.29 23.07
C ASN A 135 0.73 1.19 22.05
N LYS A 136 1.30 0.59 21.00
CA LYS A 136 1.89 1.30 19.85
C LYS A 136 0.87 1.61 18.75
N LYS A 137 -0.43 1.49 19.03
CA LYS A 137 -1.56 1.69 18.07
C LYS A 137 -1.57 0.71 16.90
N VAL A 138 -0.95 -0.45 17.05
CA VAL A 138 -1.00 -1.55 16.08
C VAL A 138 -2.03 -2.57 16.54
N LEU A 139 -3.13 -2.70 15.80
CA LEU A 139 -4.18 -3.67 16.10
C LEU A 139 -3.89 -4.99 15.41
N ILE A 140 -3.74 -6.05 16.19
CA ILE A 140 -3.55 -7.41 15.70
C ILE A 140 -4.90 -8.13 15.73
N GLN A 141 -5.30 -8.70 14.60
CA GLN A 141 -6.55 -9.45 14.47
C GLN A 141 -6.39 -10.91 14.92
N GLU A 142 -5.19 -11.47 14.82
CA GLU A 142 -4.87 -12.85 15.22
C GLU A 142 -3.58 -12.90 16.04
N LEU A 143 -3.59 -13.60 17.15
CA LEU A 143 -2.39 -13.77 17.99
C LEU A 143 -1.20 -14.38 17.22
N PRO A 144 -1.37 -15.38 16.33
CA PRO A 144 -0.27 -15.92 15.52
C PRO A 144 0.39 -14.92 14.57
N ALA A 145 -0.28 -13.81 14.22
CA ALA A 145 0.31 -12.78 13.37
C ALA A 145 1.54 -12.11 14.00
N VAL A 146 1.63 -12.12 15.34
CA VAL A 146 2.82 -11.64 16.08
C VAL A 146 4.07 -12.44 15.70
N GLU A 147 3.93 -13.76 15.58
CA GLU A 147 5.02 -14.63 15.14
C GLU A 147 5.44 -14.32 13.70
N GLY A 148 4.44 -14.12 12.81
CA GLY A 148 4.70 -13.77 11.41
C GLY A 148 5.49 -12.46 11.29
N LEU A 149 5.11 -11.44 12.06
CA LEU A 149 5.82 -10.15 12.09
C LEU A 149 7.27 -10.27 12.56
N ALA A 150 7.52 -11.13 13.56
CA ALA A 150 8.86 -11.35 14.10
C ALA A 150 9.81 -12.09 13.13
N ARG A 151 9.28 -12.67 12.05
CA ARG A 151 10.03 -13.47 11.05
C ARG A 151 10.16 -12.79 9.70
N VAL A 152 9.76 -11.52 9.60
CA VAL A 152 9.89 -10.76 8.35
C VAL A 152 11.36 -10.51 8.06
N ASP A 153 11.82 -10.96 6.90
CA ASP A 153 13.17 -10.77 6.39
C ASP A 153 13.21 -9.86 5.14
N VAL A 154 12.06 -9.65 4.50
CA VAL A 154 11.90 -8.77 3.35
C VAL A 154 10.64 -7.91 3.50
N VAL A 155 10.76 -6.62 3.24
CA VAL A 155 9.63 -5.69 3.18
C VAL A 155 9.60 -5.04 1.81
N CYS A 156 8.46 -5.13 1.13
CA CYS A 156 8.22 -4.45 -0.14
C CYS A 156 7.34 -3.22 0.11
N PHE A 157 7.86 -2.04 -0.23
CA PHE A 157 7.12 -0.80 -0.15
C PHE A 157 6.60 -0.40 -1.52
N ASP A 158 5.34 0.03 -1.58
CA ASP A 158 4.88 0.82 -2.71
C ASP A 158 5.49 2.23 -2.61
N LYS A 159 5.84 2.83 -3.77
CA LYS A 159 6.42 4.17 -3.82
C LYS A 159 5.35 5.22 -3.52
N THR A 160 4.30 5.22 -4.33
CA THR A 160 3.30 6.29 -4.38
C THR A 160 2.29 6.15 -3.22
N GLY A 161 2.19 7.18 -2.39
CA GLY A 161 1.29 7.17 -1.22
C GLY A 161 1.80 6.36 -0.02
N THR A 162 2.96 5.70 -0.13
CA THR A 162 3.61 4.96 0.96
C THR A 162 4.93 5.62 1.35
N LEU A 163 5.93 5.63 0.47
CA LEU A 163 7.18 6.36 0.67
C LEU A 163 7.07 7.83 0.29
N THR A 164 6.13 8.17 -0.59
CA THR A 164 5.75 9.53 -0.94
C THR A 164 4.38 9.87 -0.35
N GLU A 165 4.08 11.17 -0.23
CA GLU A 165 2.77 11.64 0.21
C GLU A 165 1.67 11.47 -0.86
N GLY A 166 2.07 11.06 -2.08
CA GLY A 166 1.19 10.91 -3.23
C GLY A 166 0.95 12.23 -3.97
N ASP A 167 1.47 13.32 -3.44
CA ASP A 167 1.38 14.65 -4.02
C ASP A 167 2.64 14.97 -4.83
N ILE A 168 2.44 15.77 -5.86
CA ILE A 168 3.51 16.33 -6.69
C ILE A 168 3.65 17.79 -6.30
N GLU A 169 4.86 18.30 -6.21
CA GLU A 169 5.13 19.72 -5.98
C GLU A 169 6.01 20.30 -7.09
N PHE A 170 5.80 21.58 -7.39
CA PHE A 170 6.67 22.35 -8.26
C PHE A 170 8.07 22.44 -7.61
N GLU A 171 9.12 22.18 -8.40
CA GLU A 171 10.49 22.23 -7.90
C GLU A 171 11.27 23.40 -8.49
N ALA A 172 11.33 23.50 -9.82
CA ALA A 172 12.13 24.52 -10.49
C ALA A 172 11.67 24.79 -11.92
N ILE A 173 12.10 25.94 -12.43
CA ILE A 173 12.02 26.31 -13.85
C ILE A 173 13.41 26.53 -14.38
N GLU A 174 13.71 26.01 -15.57
CA GLU A 174 14.94 26.23 -16.31
C GLU A 174 14.59 26.85 -17.65
N LEU A 175 15.01 28.13 -17.86
CA LEU A 175 14.78 28.82 -19.12
C LEU A 175 15.72 28.26 -20.19
N VAL A 176 15.16 27.83 -21.32
CA VAL A 176 15.88 27.23 -22.45
C VAL A 176 15.74 28.04 -23.72
N GLY A 177 14.78 28.97 -23.76
CA GLY A 177 14.54 29.87 -24.88
C GLY A 177 15.01 31.31 -24.62
N SER A 178 14.97 32.12 -25.66
CA SER A 178 15.39 33.53 -25.62
C SER A 178 14.33 34.50 -25.10
N ASP A 179 13.09 34.06 -24.94
CA ASP A 179 12.01 34.90 -24.48
C ASP A 179 11.70 34.66 -23.00
N SER A 180 11.84 35.73 -22.22
CA SER A 180 11.58 35.72 -20.79
C SER A 180 10.31 36.50 -20.42
N LEU A 181 9.65 37.14 -21.38
CA LEU A 181 8.54 38.05 -21.13
C LEU A 181 7.21 37.24 -21.07
N GLY A 182 6.65 37.13 -19.85
CA GLY A 182 5.31 36.61 -19.66
C GLY A 182 5.20 35.12 -19.30
N HIS A 183 6.28 34.34 -19.32
CA HIS A 183 6.23 32.93 -18.97
C HIS A 183 5.71 32.65 -17.56
N GLU A 184 6.04 33.49 -16.58
CA GLU A 184 5.54 33.36 -15.21
C GLU A 184 4.03 33.60 -15.13
N ALA A 185 3.53 34.64 -15.79
CA ALA A 185 2.10 34.92 -15.84
C ALA A 185 1.31 33.81 -16.54
N VAL A 186 1.93 33.23 -17.60
CA VAL A 186 1.32 32.10 -18.32
C VAL A 186 1.34 30.83 -17.46
N LEU A 187 2.42 30.54 -16.74
CA LEU A 187 2.45 29.40 -15.81
C LEU A 187 1.43 29.57 -14.67
N ALA A 188 1.28 30.79 -14.13
CA ALA A 188 0.22 31.09 -13.17
C ALA A 188 -1.17 30.79 -13.77
N TYR A 189 -1.39 31.19 -15.03
CA TYR A 189 -2.64 30.95 -15.74
C TYR A 189 -2.94 29.45 -15.91
N PHE A 190 -1.95 28.65 -16.28
CA PHE A 190 -2.09 27.19 -16.34
C PHE A 190 -2.40 26.56 -14.98
N GLY A 191 -1.82 27.10 -13.89
CA GLY A 191 -2.04 26.60 -12.53
C GLY A 191 -3.45 26.90 -11.98
N ASP A 192 -4.01 28.05 -12.34
CA ASP A 192 -5.30 28.54 -11.87
C ASP A 192 -6.49 28.14 -12.77
N ASP A 193 -6.22 27.43 -13.87
CA ASP A 193 -7.27 26.93 -14.76
C ASP A 193 -8.17 25.93 -14.00
N PRO A 194 -9.50 26.13 -13.98
CA PRO A 194 -10.44 25.19 -13.36
C PRO A 194 -10.34 23.75 -13.87
N ASP A 195 -9.97 23.58 -15.14
CA ASP A 195 -9.83 22.28 -15.79
C ASP A 195 -8.37 21.74 -15.74
N ALA A 196 -7.47 22.41 -14.99
CA ALA A 196 -6.08 22.00 -14.84
C ALA A 196 -5.96 20.58 -14.28
N ASN A 197 -5.03 19.80 -14.82
CA ASN A 197 -4.66 18.53 -14.26
C ASN A 197 -3.84 18.69 -12.94
N ALA A 198 -3.64 17.58 -12.21
CA ALA A 198 -2.94 17.62 -10.92
C ALA A 198 -1.53 18.23 -11.02
N THR A 199 -0.80 18.01 -12.12
CA THR A 199 0.54 18.57 -12.31
C THR A 199 0.52 20.07 -12.55
N ALA A 200 -0.39 20.56 -13.39
CA ALA A 200 -0.53 22.01 -13.64
C ALA A 200 -0.99 22.75 -12.38
N ARG A 201 -1.89 22.17 -11.59
CA ARG A 201 -2.32 22.74 -10.30
C ARG A 201 -1.19 22.97 -9.31
N CYS A 202 -0.09 22.20 -9.40
CA CYS A 202 1.08 22.43 -8.57
C CYS A 202 1.80 23.76 -8.88
N LEU A 203 1.45 24.43 -9.98
CA LEU A 203 1.96 25.78 -10.32
C LEU A 203 1.21 26.87 -9.55
N GLN A 204 0.01 26.57 -9.06
CA GLN A 204 -0.84 27.50 -8.33
C GLN A 204 -0.09 28.09 -7.12
N GLY A 205 -0.11 29.42 -7.02
CA GLY A 205 0.54 30.14 -5.93
C GLY A 205 2.07 30.31 -6.08
N ASN A 206 2.72 29.60 -7.02
CA ASN A 206 4.17 29.74 -7.27
C ASN A 206 4.48 30.91 -8.21
N PHE A 207 3.55 31.29 -9.05
CA PHE A 207 3.67 32.37 -10.04
C PHE A 207 2.53 33.37 -9.90
N LYS A 208 2.70 34.58 -10.46
CA LYS A 208 1.73 35.69 -10.37
C LYS A 208 1.64 36.43 -11.71
N GLY A 209 0.63 37.33 -11.83
CA GLY A 209 0.53 38.25 -12.97
C GLY A 209 -0.38 37.75 -14.10
N HIS A 210 -1.22 36.77 -13.84
CA HIS A 210 -2.15 36.21 -14.82
C HIS A 210 -3.52 36.91 -14.84
N GLU A 211 -3.78 37.85 -13.94
CA GLU A 211 -5.11 38.51 -13.73
C GLU A 211 -5.59 39.29 -14.96
N THR A 212 -4.65 39.68 -15.82
CA THR A 212 -4.94 40.39 -17.06
C THR A 212 -5.02 39.51 -18.29
N LEU A 213 -4.70 38.21 -18.14
CA LEU A 213 -4.70 37.28 -19.25
C LEU A 213 -6.09 36.72 -19.50
N ALA A 214 -6.54 36.76 -20.77
CA ALA A 214 -7.75 36.10 -21.22
C ALA A 214 -7.47 35.32 -22.49
N HIS A 215 -7.75 34.04 -22.49
CA HIS A 215 -7.58 33.21 -23.67
C HIS A 215 -8.72 33.37 -24.66
N THR A 216 -8.42 33.29 -25.95
CA THR A 216 -9.38 33.26 -27.04
C THR A 216 -9.69 31.83 -27.50
N ALA A 217 -8.76 30.92 -27.29
CA ALA A 217 -8.94 29.47 -27.52
C ALA A 217 -8.16 28.66 -26.47
N ALA A 218 -8.69 27.49 -26.13
CA ALA A 218 -8.06 26.56 -25.20
C ALA A 218 -8.12 25.13 -25.73
N ILE A 219 -7.04 24.39 -25.54
CA ILE A 219 -6.98 22.95 -25.73
C ILE A 219 -6.76 22.35 -24.34
N PRO A 220 -7.75 21.68 -23.74
CA PRO A 220 -7.62 21.09 -22.43
C PRO A 220 -6.65 19.90 -22.47
N PHE A 221 -6.06 19.58 -21.33
CA PHE A 221 -5.20 18.42 -21.20
C PHE A 221 -5.96 17.12 -21.46
N THR A 222 -5.38 16.24 -22.28
CA THR A 222 -5.81 14.85 -22.40
C THR A 222 -4.63 13.90 -22.21
N SER A 223 -4.92 12.68 -21.78
CA SER A 223 -3.88 11.65 -21.61
C SER A 223 -3.29 11.20 -22.95
N ALA A 224 -4.03 11.35 -24.04
CA ALA A 224 -3.58 11.03 -25.39
C ALA A 224 -2.62 12.09 -25.93
N THR A 225 -2.96 13.38 -25.76
CA THR A 225 -2.12 14.50 -26.24
C THR A 225 -1.01 14.87 -25.28
N LYS A 226 -1.15 14.58 -23.98
CA LYS A 226 -0.19 14.91 -22.91
C LYS A 226 0.23 16.38 -22.86
N LEU A 227 -0.61 17.27 -23.35
CA LEU A 227 -0.41 18.71 -23.38
C LEU A 227 -1.72 19.45 -23.15
N SER A 228 -1.62 20.71 -22.73
CA SER A 228 -2.68 21.71 -22.73
C SER A 228 -2.15 22.99 -23.38
N SER A 229 -3.03 23.77 -24.01
CA SER A 229 -2.66 25.02 -24.67
C SER A 229 -3.68 26.12 -24.44
N PHE A 230 -3.19 27.35 -24.34
CA PHE A 230 -4.01 28.56 -24.35
C PHE A 230 -3.51 29.50 -25.44
N THR A 231 -4.44 30.07 -26.21
CA THR A 231 -4.13 31.10 -27.20
C THR A 231 -4.63 32.45 -26.68
N PHE A 232 -3.72 33.39 -26.55
CA PHE A 232 -3.99 34.75 -26.17
C PHE A 232 -3.96 35.67 -27.40
N ASN A 233 -4.77 36.72 -27.41
CA ASN A 233 -4.82 37.72 -28.49
C ASN A 233 -5.00 37.11 -29.88
N GLY A 234 -5.55 35.91 -29.98
CA GLY A 234 -5.82 35.21 -31.25
C GLY A 234 -4.61 34.66 -32.00
N LYS A 235 -3.37 34.80 -31.46
CA LYS A 235 -2.14 34.38 -32.16
C LYS A 235 -1.02 33.90 -31.24
N ASP A 236 -1.03 34.25 -29.99
CA ASP A 236 0.02 33.88 -29.03
C ASP A 236 -0.36 32.56 -28.34
N THR A 237 0.05 31.44 -28.90
CA THR A 237 -0.28 30.11 -28.38
C THR A 237 0.82 29.62 -27.46
N TRP A 238 0.44 29.40 -26.21
CA TRP A 238 1.29 28.82 -25.18
C TRP A 238 0.86 27.38 -24.89
N THR A 239 1.81 26.47 -24.85
CA THR A 239 1.57 25.05 -24.65
C THR A 239 2.41 24.54 -23.49
N LEU A 240 1.77 23.86 -22.55
CA LEU A 240 2.43 23.16 -21.44
C LEU A 240 2.15 21.67 -21.57
N GLY A 241 3.22 20.87 -21.63
CA GLY A 241 3.03 19.42 -21.80
C GLY A 241 4.32 18.64 -21.75
N ALA A 242 4.22 17.33 -22.03
CA ALA A 242 5.39 16.46 -22.12
C ALA A 242 6.27 16.86 -23.31
N PRO A 243 7.60 16.98 -23.11
CA PRO A 243 8.50 17.50 -24.13
C PRO A 243 8.38 16.82 -25.48
N GLU A 244 8.22 15.50 -25.50
CA GLU A 244 8.12 14.68 -26.71
C GLU A 244 6.80 14.90 -27.50
N PHE A 245 5.79 15.51 -26.88
CA PHE A 245 4.50 15.83 -27.51
C PHE A 245 4.39 17.29 -27.92
N VAL A 246 5.14 18.17 -27.28
CA VAL A 246 5.10 19.63 -27.52
C VAL A 246 6.15 20.07 -28.53
N LEU A 247 7.35 19.48 -28.50
CA LEU A 247 8.48 19.93 -29.27
C LEU A 247 8.72 19.11 -30.52
N ASP A 248 9.12 19.79 -31.60
CA ASP A 248 9.61 19.17 -32.83
C ASP A 248 10.98 18.53 -32.60
N LYS A 249 11.29 17.46 -33.37
CA LYS A 249 12.62 16.82 -33.39
C LYS A 249 13.79 17.78 -33.70
N LYS A 250 13.51 18.94 -34.26
CA LYS A 250 14.51 20.00 -34.50
C LYS A 250 15.05 20.60 -33.21
N GLN A 251 14.31 20.52 -32.10
CA GLN A 251 14.71 21.02 -30.79
C GLN A 251 15.36 19.90 -29.93
N SER A 252 16.17 19.05 -30.56
CA SER A 252 16.79 17.87 -29.91
C SER A 252 17.54 18.21 -28.63
N LYS A 253 18.26 19.36 -28.60
CA LYS A 253 19.00 19.79 -27.40
C LYS A 253 18.11 19.97 -26.17
N VAL A 254 16.90 20.49 -26.36
CA VAL A 254 15.93 20.69 -25.27
C VAL A 254 15.33 19.36 -24.88
N LEU A 255 15.00 18.48 -25.85
CA LEU A 255 14.53 17.14 -25.61
C LEU A 255 15.56 16.31 -24.81
N ASP A 256 16.84 16.35 -25.21
CA ASP A 256 17.93 15.66 -24.51
C ASP A 256 18.06 16.18 -23.07
N ARG A 257 18.00 17.50 -22.88
CA ARG A 257 18.07 18.13 -21.56
C ARG A 257 16.87 17.73 -20.69
N ALA A 258 15.66 17.71 -21.25
CA ALA A 258 14.47 17.25 -20.54
C ALA A 258 14.59 15.78 -20.13
N ALA A 259 15.14 14.93 -21.00
CA ALA A 259 15.38 13.52 -20.71
C ALA A 259 16.43 13.32 -19.60
N GLU A 260 17.51 14.11 -19.60
CA GLU A 260 18.51 14.11 -18.51
C GLU A 260 17.87 14.43 -17.16
N VAL A 261 17.04 15.48 -17.11
CA VAL A 261 16.34 15.88 -15.88
C VAL A 261 15.36 14.79 -15.46
N ALA A 262 14.59 14.23 -16.39
CA ALA A 262 13.63 13.16 -16.11
C ALA A 262 14.32 11.88 -15.60
N ALA A 263 15.54 11.56 -16.07
CA ALA A 263 16.32 10.42 -15.60
C ALA A 263 16.69 10.50 -14.11
N THR A 264 16.65 11.70 -13.52
CA THR A 264 16.83 11.88 -12.06
C THR A 264 15.58 11.56 -11.24
N GLY A 265 14.50 11.07 -11.87
CA GLY A 265 13.22 10.76 -11.21
C GLY A 265 12.27 11.95 -11.09
N ARG A 266 12.59 13.07 -11.73
CA ARG A 266 11.75 14.28 -11.77
C ARG A 266 10.75 14.19 -12.92
N ARG A 267 9.54 14.66 -12.70
CA ARG A 267 8.59 14.88 -13.79
C ARG A 267 8.93 16.20 -14.46
N THR A 268 9.19 16.18 -15.77
CA THR A 268 9.60 17.35 -16.54
C THR A 268 8.55 17.66 -17.59
N LEU A 269 8.05 18.89 -17.61
CA LEU A 269 7.19 19.45 -18.66
C LEU A 269 7.97 20.54 -19.38
N VAL A 270 7.54 20.85 -20.59
CA VAL A 270 8.02 22.02 -21.34
C VAL A 270 6.91 23.03 -21.50
N LEU A 271 7.24 24.29 -21.28
CA LEU A 271 6.44 25.44 -21.68
C LEU A 271 6.98 25.92 -23.03
N ALA A 272 6.11 25.95 -24.04
CA ALA A 272 6.45 26.41 -25.39
C ALA A 272 5.56 27.60 -25.80
N HIS A 273 6.10 28.54 -26.56
CA HIS A 273 5.39 29.64 -27.17
C HIS A 273 5.46 29.51 -28.69
N ASN A 274 4.30 29.42 -29.35
CA ASN A 274 4.17 29.18 -30.79
C ASN A 274 5.01 28.01 -31.32
N GLY A 275 5.20 26.98 -30.50
CA GLY A 275 6.01 25.79 -30.82
C GLY A 275 7.47 25.85 -30.40
N ASP A 276 8.01 27.00 -30.02
CA ASP A 276 9.39 27.16 -29.55
C ASP A 276 9.47 26.98 -28.04
N ALA A 277 10.43 26.17 -27.58
CA ALA A 277 10.65 25.93 -26.16
C ALA A 277 11.10 27.20 -25.44
N ILE A 278 10.42 27.56 -24.35
CA ILE A 278 10.78 28.69 -23.50
C ILE A 278 11.39 28.21 -22.19
N ALA A 279 10.78 27.21 -21.54
CA ALA A 279 11.23 26.73 -20.25
C ALA A 279 10.95 25.24 -20.05
N LEU A 280 11.83 24.58 -19.32
CA LEU A 280 11.56 23.29 -18.70
C LEU A 280 11.02 23.53 -17.28
N VAL A 281 9.90 22.93 -16.96
CA VAL A 281 9.24 23.02 -15.67
C VAL A 281 9.34 21.66 -14.99
N THR A 282 9.99 21.62 -13.84
CA THR A 282 10.25 20.37 -13.13
C THR A 282 9.40 20.25 -11.87
N PHE A 283 8.96 19.03 -11.63
CA PHE A 283 8.17 18.66 -10.48
C PHE A 283 8.80 17.45 -9.82
N ARG A 284 8.68 17.37 -8.51
CA ARG A 284 9.11 16.20 -7.73
C ARG A 284 7.96 15.61 -6.95
N GLU A 285 8.04 14.31 -6.67
CA GLU A 285 7.15 13.68 -5.71
C GLU A 285 7.59 14.07 -4.30
N ARG A 286 6.65 14.43 -3.46
CA ARG A 286 6.92 14.76 -2.07
C ARG A 286 7.18 13.49 -1.27
N ILE A 287 8.46 13.27 -0.95
CA ILE A 287 8.87 12.13 -0.11
C ILE A 287 8.47 12.43 1.34
N ARG A 288 7.91 11.45 2.03
CA ARG A 288 7.58 11.57 3.45
C ARG A 288 8.84 11.87 4.27
N SER A 289 8.72 12.73 5.24
CA SER A 289 9.85 13.14 6.11
C SER A 289 10.45 11.97 6.91
N ASP A 290 9.65 10.93 7.19
CA ASP A 290 10.03 9.74 7.93
C ASP A 290 10.52 8.57 7.05
N ALA A 291 10.43 8.68 5.71
CA ALA A 291 10.74 7.59 4.78
C ALA A 291 12.21 7.12 4.90
N ALA A 292 13.17 8.04 4.94
CA ALA A 292 14.58 7.71 5.06
C ALA A 292 14.90 7.00 6.38
N ALA A 293 14.33 7.50 7.48
CA ALA A 293 14.51 6.91 8.80
C ALA A 293 13.87 5.51 8.89
N THR A 294 12.70 5.32 8.27
CA THR A 294 12.02 4.04 8.20
C THR A 294 12.84 3.01 7.42
N VAL A 295 13.38 3.39 6.26
CA VAL A 295 14.24 2.51 5.45
C VAL A 295 15.52 2.14 6.21
N ALA A 296 16.16 3.11 6.87
CA ALA A 296 17.36 2.87 7.68
C ALA A 296 17.07 1.88 8.82
N TYR A 297 15.96 2.07 9.54
CA TYR A 297 15.54 1.19 10.61
C TYR A 297 15.40 -0.28 10.16
N PHE A 298 14.73 -0.55 9.05
CA PHE A 298 14.58 -1.93 8.54
C PHE A 298 15.94 -2.55 8.16
N ARG A 299 16.83 -1.77 7.55
CA ARG A 299 18.19 -2.25 7.21
C ARG A 299 19.01 -2.58 8.45
N GLU A 300 18.93 -1.77 9.52
CA GLU A 300 19.57 -2.04 10.80
C GLU A 300 19.05 -3.31 11.47
N GLN A 301 17.78 -3.65 11.27
CA GLN A 301 17.19 -4.90 11.73
C GLN A 301 17.53 -6.12 10.85
N GLY A 302 18.34 -5.93 9.80
CA GLY A 302 18.70 -7.00 8.88
C GLY A 302 17.59 -7.39 7.89
N VAL A 303 16.56 -6.53 7.75
CA VAL A 303 15.44 -6.75 6.83
C VAL A 303 15.79 -6.15 5.47
N SER A 304 15.67 -6.95 4.42
CA SER A 304 15.83 -6.50 3.03
C SER A 304 14.63 -5.66 2.56
N ILE A 305 14.89 -4.67 1.68
CA ILE A 305 13.86 -3.77 1.15
C ILE A 305 13.87 -3.84 -0.37
#